data_79c81cf522f5d406aa0dbc5a3cc3f59d
#
_entry.id   79c81cf522f5d406aa0dbc5a3cc3f59d
#
_cell.length_a   1.000
_cell.length_b   1.000
_cell.length_c   1.000
_cell.angle_alpha   90.00
_cell.angle_beta   90.00
_cell.angle_gamma   90.00
#
_symmetry.space_group_name_H-M   'P 1'
#
loop_
_entity.id
_entity.type
_entity.pdbx_description
1 polymer ?
#
loop_
_entity_poly.entity_id
_entity_poly.type
_entity_poly.pdbx_seq_one_letter_code
_entity_poly.pdbx_strand_id
1 'polypeptide(L)'
;MHEHIGKYEILKLLGKGATASVYLASDVFAGREVAIKVLDTTPKDPEEARRQLKFFQNEASLAGKLRHPHIVSIFDAGVDKKGGRDMPYLVMELVDGTSLQPHCDPAQLLPTARIAQIAYKCCKALEYANVAGVVHRDIKPANIMLRPDFDIKVSDFGAAQLARSDTTQVAGVGSPAYMSPEQIRGGEEIDFRSDMFSLGGVMYHMLTGARPFSGSTAYELMDEILGKEPPPPSAVNPGIPPALDAVVLRALGKSRDERFDSWSEFANGLEPLLAEEDATMSALSDVEEFSAMRRLGFFGRFSDTELWEVVRKCRCRKFSVGAELIREGVEDDRIYVLAAGLLKVTQRGKLLNAVSPGECVGEMAYARRSSTARSATVTAVETSWVLGLRTQDIDGFSDSCRSRFSEAFLAVMAQRLSMLGGRLVTLMQEKNVGMV
;
A
#
# COMPACT_ATOMS: atom_id res chain seq x y z
N MET A 1 -32.20 -11.07 12.94
CA MET A 1 -31.21 -10.68 11.91
C MET A 1 -31.70 -9.41 11.27
N HIS A 2 -30.81 -8.47 10.93
CA HIS A 2 -31.24 -7.30 10.13
C HIS A 2 -31.40 -7.79 8.69
N GLU A 3 -32.51 -7.54 8.05
CA GLU A 3 -32.68 -7.86 6.63
C GLU A 3 -31.95 -6.82 5.78
N HIS A 4 -31.94 -5.54 6.19
CA HIS A 4 -31.31 -4.43 5.51
C HIS A 4 -30.68 -3.46 6.53
N ILE A 5 -29.63 -2.76 6.10
CA ILE A 5 -29.05 -1.59 6.76
C ILE A 5 -28.90 -0.50 5.67
N GLY A 6 -29.70 0.57 5.80
CA GLY A 6 -29.84 1.53 4.72
C GLY A 6 -30.34 0.84 3.43
N LYS A 7 -29.59 0.99 2.34
CA LYS A 7 -29.89 0.36 1.03
C LYS A 7 -29.26 -1.04 0.82
N TYR A 8 -28.51 -1.55 1.81
CA TYR A 8 -27.71 -2.77 1.69
C TYR A 8 -28.45 -3.97 2.29
N GLU A 9 -28.51 -5.06 1.55
CA GLU A 9 -29.07 -6.33 2.00
C GLU A 9 -28.03 -7.10 2.82
N ILE A 10 -28.39 -7.48 4.05
CA ILE A 10 -27.50 -8.21 4.97
C ILE A 10 -27.53 -9.69 4.65
N LEU A 11 -26.37 -10.26 4.36
CA LEU A 11 -26.21 -11.68 4.04
C LEU A 11 -25.84 -12.51 5.27
N LYS A 12 -24.80 -12.08 6.01
CA LYS A 12 -24.35 -12.77 7.23
C LYS A 12 -23.55 -11.87 8.15
N LEU A 13 -23.45 -12.25 9.42
CA LEU A 13 -22.52 -11.65 10.37
C LEU A 13 -21.11 -12.19 10.08
N LEU A 14 -20.12 -11.28 9.90
CA LEU A 14 -18.71 -11.63 9.73
C LEU A 14 -17.97 -11.65 11.07
N GLY A 15 -18.31 -10.72 11.98
CA GLY A 15 -17.67 -10.63 13.28
C GLY A 15 -18.41 -9.68 14.21
N LYS A 16 -18.22 -9.90 15.52
CA LYS A 16 -18.76 -9.04 16.56
C LYS A 16 -17.65 -8.64 17.51
N GLY A 17 -17.38 -7.34 17.57
CA GLY A 17 -16.45 -6.72 18.52
C GLY A 17 -17.16 -6.16 19.74
N ALA A 18 -16.40 -5.50 20.63
CA ALA A 18 -16.94 -4.90 21.84
C ALA A 18 -17.86 -3.69 21.55
N THR A 19 -17.62 -2.95 20.49
CA THR A 19 -18.30 -1.69 20.15
C THR A 19 -18.98 -1.70 18.79
N ALA A 20 -18.77 -2.73 17.97
CA ALA A 20 -19.29 -2.79 16.61
C ALA A 20 -19.50 -4.24 16.15
N SER A 21 -20.45 -4.43 15.27
CA SER A 21 -20.68 -5.68 14.53
C SER A 21 -20.37 -5.45 13.04
N VAL A 22 -19.71 -6.41 12.40
CA VAL A 22 -19.38 -6.36 10.97
C VAL A 22 -20.20 -7.41 10.22
N TYR A 23 -20.90 -6.99 9.19
CA TYR A 23 -21.77 -7.83 8.36
C TYR A 23 -21.25 -7.89 6.93
N LEU A 24 -21.41 -9.06 6.30
CA LEU A 24 -21.40 -9.19 4.86
C LEU A 24 -22.74 -8.68 4.32
N ALA A 25 -22.71 -7.83 3.33
CA ALA A 25 -23.92 -7.31 2.68
C ALA A 25 -23.75 -7.21 1.17
N SER A 26 -24.88 -7.17 0.47
CA SER A 26 -24.96 -6.92 -0.96
C SER A 26 -25.31 -5.44 -1.23
N ASP A 27 -24.47 -4.79 -2.04
CA ASP A 27 -24.80 -3.51 -2.68
C ASP A 27 -25.47 -3.82 -4.03
N VAL A 28 -26.80 -3.94 -4.02
CA VAL A 28 -27.58 -4.32 -5.19
C VAL A 28 -27.39 -3.33 -6.34
N PHE A 29 -27.19 -2.03 -6.04
CA PHE A 29 -27.01 -0.99 -7.07
C PHE A 29 -25.63 -1.06 -7.72
N ALA A 30 -24.59 -1.37 -6.93
CA ALA A 30 -23.23 -1.50 -7.45
C ALA A 30 -22.90 -2.94 -7.93
N GLY A 31 -23.79 -3.92 -7.70
CA GLY A 31 -23.60 -5.32 -8.09
C GLY A 31 -22.41 -5.98 -7.42
N ARG A 32 -22.15 -5.66 -6.14
CA ARG A 32 -20.98 -6.17 -5.41
C ARG A 32 -21.29 -6.48 -3.95
N GLU A 33 -20.49 -7.37 -3.37
CA GLU A 33 -20.46 -7.60 -1.92
C GLU A 33 -19.62 -6.55 -1.20
N VAL A 34 -20.03 -6.17 -0.01
CA VAL A 34 -19.39 -5.18 0.85
C VAL A 34 -19.37 -5.65 2.29
N ALA A 35 -18.46 -5.11 3.09
CA ALA A 35 -18.50 -5.24 4.54
C ALA A 35 -19.16 -4.00 5.14
N ILE A 36 -20.08 -4.21 6.09
CA ILE A 36 -20.75 -3.12 6.81
C ILE A 36 -20.44 -3.23 8.29
N LYS A 37 -19.74 -2.23 8.81
CA LYS A 37 -19.46 -2.06 10.23
C LYS A 37 -20.56 -1.20 10.85
N VAL A 38 -21.27 -1.75 11.81
CA VAL A 38 -22.36 -1.10 12.56
C VAL A 38 -21.90 -0.87 13.99
N LEU A 39 -22.04 0.33 14.50
CA LEU A 39 -21.78 0.62 15.90
C LEU A 39 -22.90 0.07 16.79
N ASP A 40 -22.55 -0.87 17.67
CA ASP A 40 -23.47 -1.51 18.63
C ASP A 40 -23.57 -0.69 19.92
N THR A 41 -23.67 0.63 19.83
CA THR A 41 -23.70 1.44 21.03
C THR A 41 -25.11 1.66 21.52
N THR A 42 -25.36 1.30 22.79
CA THR A 42 -26.43 1.87 23.60
C THR A 42 -25.79 2.98 24.45
N PRO A 43 -25.72 4.21 23.96
CA PRO A 43 -25.12 5.29 24.71
C PRO A 43 -25.87 5.48 26.02
N LYS A 44 -25.13 5.67 27.11
CA LYS A 44 -25.71 5.84 28.45
C LYS A 44 -26.42 7.18 28.58
N ASP A 45 -26.04 8.16 27.73
CA ASP A 45 -26.66 9.48 27.71
C ASP A 45 -26.61 10.09 26.27
N PRO A 46 -27.42 11.17 26.00
CA PRO A 46 -27.47 11.83 24.70
C PRO A 46 -26.17 12.52 24.26
N GLU A 47 -25.34 12.96 25.22
CA GLU A 47 -24.05 13.60 24.89
C GLU A 47 -23.03 12.57 24.42
N GLU A 48 -23.00 11.41 25.04
CA GLU A 48 -22.19 10.28 24.59
C GLU A 48 -22.58 9.84 23.18
N ALA A 49 -23.89 9.75 22.89
CA ALA A 49 -24.40 9.44 21.55
C ALA A 49 -23.93 10.44 20.48
N ARG A 50 -24.01 11.75 20.79
CA ARG A 50 -23.56 12.81 19.88
C ARG A 50 -22.03 12.75 19.65
N ARG A 51 -21.26 12.49 20.70
CA ARG A 51 -19.81 12.33 20.61
C ARG A 51 -19.46 11.14 19.70
N GLN A 52 -20.06 9.98 19.94
CA GLN A 52 -19.82 8.77 19.15
C GLN A 52 -20.18 8.97 17.67
N LEU A 53 -21.32 9.60 17.38
CA LEU A 53 -21.73 9.91 16.01
C LEU A 53 -20.75 10.87 15.32
N LYS A 54 -20.29 11.91 16.02
CA LYS A 54 -19.30 12.85 15.49
C LYS A 54 -17.97 12.18 15.17
N PHE A 55 -17.51 11.28 16.03
CA PHE A 55 -16.29 10.51 15.79
C PHE A 55 -16.43 9.58 14.58
N PHE A 56 -17.54 8.89 14.49
CA PHE A 56 -17.86 8.03 13.34
C PHE A 56 -17.88 8.82 12.02
N GLN A 57 -18.50 10.00 12.02
CA GLN A 57 -18.54 10.87 10.83
C GLN A 57 -17.14 11.36 10.43
N ASN A 58 -16.30 11.69 11.42
CA ASN A 58 -14.90 12.08 11.16
C ASN A 58 -14.10 10.90 10.60
N GLU A 59 -14.25 9.70 11.16
CA GLU A 59 -13.63 8.46 10.64
C GLU A 59 -14.02 8.23 9.17
N ALA A 60 -15.32 8.26 8.87
CA ALA A 60 -15.81 8.09 7.52
C ALA A 60 -15.27 9.15 6.55
N SER A 61 -15.18 10.41 6.99
CA SER A 61 -14.65 11.51 6.18
C SER A 61 -13.14 11.39 5.90
N LEU A 62 -12.34 10.98 6.87
CA LEU A 62 -10.89 10.84 6.74
C LEU A 62 -10.54 9.58 5.93
N ALA A 63 -11.06 8.43 6.34
CA ALA A 63 -10.79 7.16 5.67
C ALA A 63 -11.39 7.11 4.25
N GLY A 64 -12.50 7.79 4.02
CA GLY A 64 -13.11 7.92 2.69
C GLY A 64 -12.23 8.62 1.64
N LYS A 65 -11.23 9.41 2.08
CA LYS A 65 -10.25 10.07 1.19
C LYS A 65 -9.06 9.19 0.85
N LEU A 66 -8.82 8.14 1.63
CA LEU A 66 -7.67 7.26 1.43
C LEU A 66 -7.96 6.23 0.33
N ARG A 67 -7.13 6.23 -0.70
CA ARG A 67 -7.19 5.29 -1.83
C ARG A 67 -5.81 4.66 -2.03
N HIS A 68 -5.58 3.52 -1.38
CA HIS A 68 -4.28 2.82 -1.42
C HIS A 68 -4.51 1.31 -1.48
N PRO A 69 -3.67 0.53 -2.21
CA PRO A 69 -3.82 -0.94 -2.31
C PRO A 69 -3.86 -1.63 -0.95
N HIS A 70 -3.04 -1.18 -0.01
CA HIS A 70 -2.92 -1.77 1.32
C HIS A 70 -3.78 -1.06 2.39
N ILE A 71 -4.79 -0.29 2.00
CA ILE A 71 -5.78 0.30 2.90
C ILE A 71 -7.17 -0.18 2.49
N VAL A 72 -8.01 -0.53 3.46
CA VAL A 72 -9.41 -0.88 3.21
C VAL A 72 -10.16 0.36 2.72
N SER A 73 -10.76 0.26 1.54
CA SER A 73 -11.51 1.37 0.94
C SER A 73 -12.85 1.55 1.64
N ILE A 74 -13.18 2.79 2.00
CA ILE A 74 -14.51 3.16 2.47
C ILE A 74 -15.35 3.60 1.26
N PHE A 75 -16.55 3.02 1.11
CA PHE A 75 -17.44 3.29 -0.02
C PHE A 75 -18.57 4.23 0.34
N ASP A 76 -19.11 4.11 1.57
CA ASP A 76 -20.27 4.88 2.02
C ASP A 76 -20.32 4.94 3.55
N ALA A 77 -21.06 5.88 4.10
CA ALA A 77 -21.35 5.95 5.52
C ALA A 77 -22.75 6.53 5.73
N GLY A 78 -23.45 6.03 6.72
CA GLY A 78 -24.82 6.49 7.00
C GLY A 78 -25.26 6.23 8.41
N VAL A 79 -26.47 6.66 8.69
CA VAL A 79 -27.18 6.33 9.93
C VAL A 79 -28.51 5.69 9.55
N ASP A 80 -28.70 4.45 9.96
CA ASP A 80 -29.99 3.77 9.83
C ASP A 80 -30.83 3.98 11.10
N LYS A 81 -32.13 3.92 10.99
CA LYS A 81 -33.06 4.06 12.12
C LYS A 81 -33.80 2.77 12.35
N LYS A 82 -33.52 2.09 13.44
CA LYS A 82 -34.23 0.87 13.81
C LYS A 82 -34.75 0.93 15.24
N GLY A 83 -36.05 0.69 15.40
CA GLY A 83 -36.68 0.72 16.72
C GLY A 83 -36.57 2.08 17.43
N GLY A 84 -36.50 3.20 16.70
CA GLY A 84 -36.35 4.54 17.24
C GLY A 84 -34.92 4.90 17.67
N ARG A 85 -33.91 4.05 17.35
CA ARG A 85 -32.48 4.29 17.64
C ARG A 85 -31.74 4.54 16.35
N ASP A 86 -30.83 5.51 16.40
CA ASP A 86 -29.87 5.76 15.34
C ASP A 86 -28.75 4.71 15.38
N MET A 87 -28.51 4.05 14.25
CA MET A 87 -27.45 3.04 14.06
C MET A 87 -26.48 3.57 13.00
N PRO A 88 -25.38 4.17 13.39
CA PRO A 88 -24.33 4.56 12.44
C PRO A 88 -23.69 3.32 11.81
N TYR A 89 -23.52 3.36 10.50
CA TYR A 89 -22.88 2.27 9.75
C TYR A 89 -21.87 2.79 8.73
N LEU A 90 -20.80 2.03 8.54
CA LEU A 90 -19.74 2.29 7.57
C LEU A 90 -19.70 1.15 6.56
N VAL A 91 -19.75 1.50 5.29
CA VAL A 91 -19.68 0.52 4.18
C VAL A 91 -18.26 0.53 3.62
N MET A 92 -17.63 -0.62 3.61
CA MET A 92 -16.25 -0.75 3.22
C MET A 92 -16.02 -1.94 2.29
N GLU A 93 -14.85 -1.96 1.68
CA GLU A 93 -14.35 -3.06 0.89
C GLU A 93 -14.42 -4.37 1.68
N LEU A 94 -15.02 -5.41 1.07
CA LEU A 94 -14.93 -6.77 1.59
C LEU A 94 -13.53 -7.30 1.26
N VAL A 95 -12.75 -7.59 2.30
CA VAL A 95 -11.42 -8.20 2.16
C VAL A 95 -11.55 -9.71 2.26
N ASP A 96 -11.19 -10.41 1.20
CA ASP A 96 -11.03 -11.86 1.23
C ASP A 96 -9.74 -12.20 1.97
N GLY A 97 -9.87 -12.58 3.24
CA GLY A 97 -8.72 -12.84 4.12
C GLY A 97 -9.09 -12.88 5.59
N THR A 98 -8.06 -13.01 6.43
CA THR A 98 -8.17 -13.01 7.89
C THR A 98 -7.30 -11.92 8.49
N SER A 99 -7.56 -11.50 9.73
CA SER A 99 -6.66 -10.58 10.42
C SER A 99 -5.31 -11.26 10.75
N LEU A 100 -4.27 -10.47 11.04
CA LEU A 100 -2.98 -11.01 11.51
C LEU A 100 -3.04 -11.61 12.91
N GLN A 101 -4.16 -11.47 13.64
CA GLN A 101 -4.27 -11.93 15.03
C GLN A 101 -3.96 -13.43 15.21
N PRO A 102 -4.42 -14.37 14.35
CA PRO A 102 -4.04 -15.78 14.45
C PRO A 102 -2.54 -16.03 14.30
N HIS A 103 -1.84 -15.20 13.51
CA HIS A 103 -0.39 -15.31 13.26
C HIS A 103 0.49 -14.73 14.36
N CYS A 104 -0.12 -14.33 15.48
CA CYS A 104 0.55 -14.02 16.73
C CYS A 104 0.55 -15.20 17.71
N ASP A 105 -0.09 -16.31 17.37
CA ASP A 105 -0.03 -17.55 18.13
C ASP A 105 1.28 -18.30 17.81
N PRO A 106 2.06 -18.74 18.82
CA PRO A 106 3.30 -19.51 18.59
C PRO A 106 3.13 -20.72 17.66
N ALA A 107 1.93 -21.31 17.60
CA ALA A 107 1.64 -22.45 16.73
C ALA A 107 1.37 -22.06 15.26
N GLN A 108 1.20 -20.76 14.96
CA GLN A 108 0.79 -20.26 13.64
C GLN A 108 1.65 -19.09 13.14
N LEU A 109 2.89 -18.97 13.64
CA LEU A 109 3.80 -17.92 13.20
C LEU A 109 4.12 -18.04 11.70
N LEU A 110 4.20 -16.89 11.05
CA LEU A 110 4.65 -16.82 9.66
C LEU A 110 6.18 -16.86 9.59
N PRO A 111 6.74 -17.29 8.44
CA PRO A 111 8.16 -17.15 8.16
C PRO A 111 8.63 -15.70 8.33
N THR A 112 9.84 -15.50 8.85
CA THR A 112 10.41 -14.19 9.15
C THR A 112 10.41 -13.24 7.96
N ALA A 113 10.76 -13.73 6.77
CA ALA A 113 10.74 -12.95 5.53
C ALA A 113 9.31 -12.46 5.19
N ARG A 114 8.27 -13.28 5.44
CA ARG A 114 6.87 -12.87 5.25
C ARG A 114 6.44 -11.79 6.23
N ILE A 115 6.91 -11.85 7.48
CA ILE A 115 6.64 -10.81 8.48
C ILE A 115 7.28 -9.48 8.05
N ALA A 116 8.53 -9.52 7.55
CA ALA A 116 9.20 -8.35 7.01
C ALA A 116 8.43 -7.75 5.80
N GLN A 117 7.94 -8.58 4.87
CA GLN A 117 7.12 -8.13 3.72
C GLN A 117 5.81 -7.47 4.17
N ILE A 118 5.11 -8.07 5.13
CA ILE A 118 3.87 -7.53 5.72
C ILE A 118 4.16 -6.16 6.34
N ALA A 119 5.20 -6.06 7.18
CA ALA A 119 5.60 -4.82 7.83
C ALA A 119 5.98 -3.73 6.80
N TYR A 120 6.74 -4.10 5.76
CA TYR A 120 7.06 -3.21 4.65
C TYR A 120 5.80 -2.62 3.99
N LYS A 121 4.82 -3.46 3.64
CA LYS A 121 3.54 -3.02 3.05
C LYS A 121 2.74 -2.14 4.02
N CYS A 122 2.78 -2.42 5.33
CA CYS A 122 2.18 -1.56 6.34
C CYS A 122 2.86 -0.18 6.38
N CYS A 123 4.20 -0.11 6.31
CA CYS A 123 4.92 1.17 6.21
C CYS A 123 4.43 1.99 5.02
N LYS A 124 4.23 1.38 3.84
CA LYS A 124 3.72 2.08 2.65
C LYS A 124 2.30 2.60 2.82
N ALA A 125 1.41 1.80 3.40
CA ALA A 125 0.04 2.20 3.71
C ALA A 125 0.00 3.40 4.68
N LEU A 126 0.81 3.34 5.75
CA LEU A 126 0.85 4.34 6.80
C LEU A 126 1.58 5.63 6.35
N GLU A 127 2.59 5.51 5.47
CA GLU A 127 3.22 6.65 4.80
C GLU A 127 2.21 7.43 3.96
N TYR A 128 1.43 6.72 3.14
CA TYR A 128 0.37 7.33 2.34
C TYR A 128 -0.67 8.05 3.20
N ALA A 129 -1.11 7.41 4.29
CA ALA A 129 -2.06 8.02 5.22
C ALA A 129 -1.47 9.27 5.90
N ASN A 130 -0.19 9.21 6.31
CA ASN A 130 0.50 10.35 6.92
C ASN A 130 0.64 11.54 5.96
N VAL A 131 0.96 11.31 4.69
CA VAL A 131 0.99 12.38 3.66
C VAL A 131 -0.39 13.01 3.48
N ALA A 132 -1.47 12.25 3.65
CA ALA A 132 -2.85 12.76 3.68
C ALA A 132 -3.25 13.43 5.02
N GLY A 133 -2.32 13.58 5.97
CA GLY A 133 -2.56 14.17 7.28
C GLY A 133 -3.31 13.25 8.26
N VAL A 134 -3.31 11.94 8.02
CA VAL A 134 -4.01 10.95 8.84
C VAL A 134 -3.02 10.09 9.61
N VAL A 135 -3.20 10.01 10.94
CA VAL A 135 -2.49 9.09 11.85
C VAL A 135 -3.48 8.04 12.30
N HIS A 136 -3.12 6.76 12.22
CA HIS A 136 -4.02 5.63 12.46
C HIS A 136 -4.38 5.46 13.94
N ARG A 137 -3.39 5.53 14.83
CA ARG A 137 -3.48 5.50 16.30
C ARG A 137 -3.97 4.18 16.94
N ASP A 138 -4.39 3.19 16.17
CA ASP A 138 -4.85 1.87 16.66
C ASP A 138 -4.29 0.74 15.77
N ILE A 139 -3.00 0.78 15.46
CA ILE A 139 -2.32 -0.31 14.74
C ILE A 139 -2.17 -1.50 15.69
N LYS A 140 -2.76 -2.62 15.28
CA LYS A 140 -2.72 -3.90 16.00
C LYS A 140 -3.00 -5.05 15.02
N PRO A 141 -2.68 -6.31 15.36
CA PRO A 141 -2.88 -7.45 14.45
C PRO A 141 -4.33 -7.61 13.97
N ALA A 142 -5.32 -7.24 14.79
CA ALA A 142 -6.73 -7.33 14.43
C ALA A 142 -7.15 -6.35 13.31
N ASN A 143 -6.42 -5.23 13.15
CA ASN A 143 -6.71 -4.17 12.19
C ASN A 143 -5.86 -4.29 10.90
N ILE A 144 -5.09 -5.35 10.74
CA ILE A 144 -4.33 -5.65 9.53
C ILE A 144 -4.86 -6.97 8.97
N MET A 145 -5.52 -6.89 7.82
CA MET A 145 -6.07 -8.06 7.13
C MET A 145 -5.01 -8.66 6.22
N LEU A 146 -4.82 -9.98 6.28
CA LEU A 146 -3.94 -10.76 5.42
C LEU A 146 -4.78 -11.54 4.42
N ARG A 147 -4.49 -11.36 3.13
CA ARG A 147 -5.13 -12.08 2.03
C ARG A 147 -4.39 -13.40 1.73
N PRO A 148 -5.01 -14.35 1.00
CA PRO A 148 -4.37 -15.62 0.62
C PRO A 148 -3.08 -15.46 -0.20
N ASP A 149 -2.94 -14.36 -0.97
CA ASP A 149 -1.75 -14.02 -1.76
C ASP A 149 -0.66 -13.31 -0.94
N PHE A 150 -0.77 -13.29 0.38
CA PHE A 150 0.08 -12.56 1.31
C PHE A 150 0.09 -11.03 1.08
N ASP A 151 -0.91 -10.51 0.38
CA ASP A 151 -1.14 -9.07 0.37
C ASP A 151 -1.89 -8.64 1.63
N ILE A 152 -1.77 -7.36 2.00
CA ILE A 152 -2.39 -6.87 3.24
C ILE A 152 -3.33 -5.70 2.98
N LYS A 153 -4.25 -5.51 3.91
CA LYS A 153 -5.05 -4.29 3.99
C LYS A 153 -5.18 -3.83 5.43
N VAL A 154 -4.77 -2.58 5.68
CA VAL A 154 -4.96 -1.90 6.96
C VAL A 154 -6.38 -1.36 7.02
N SER A 155 -7.10 -1.67 8.10
CA SER A 155 -8.49 -1.28 8.36
C SER A 155 -8.58 -0.36 9.58
N ASP A 156 -9.76 0.20 9.81
CA ASP A 156 -10.12 0.94 11.02
C ASP A 156 -9.29 2.22 11.26
N PHE A 157 -9.08 3.01 10.21
CA PHE A 157 -8.52 4.36 10.30
C PHE A 157 -9.49 5.29 11.03
N GLY A 158 -9.10 5.82 12.16
CA GLY A 158 -9.87 6.84 12.87
C GLY A 158 -10.50 6.41 14.19
N ALA A 159 -10.43 5.13 14.58
CA ALA A 159 -10.90 4.66 15.89
C ALA A 159 -10.24 5.38 17.07
N ALA A 160 -9.13 6.04 16.86
CA ALA A 160 -8.30 6.62 17.91
C ALA A 160 -8.50 8.13 18.21
N GLN A 161 -9.30 8.89 17.47
CA GLN A 161 -9.69 10.22 17.94
C GLN A 161 -10.55 10.19 19.20
N LEU A 162 -11.11 9.02 19.56
CA LEU A 162 -11.86 8.80 20.81
C LEU A 162 -10.99 8.91 22.07
N ALA A 163 -9.71 8.63 22.00
CA ALA A 163 -8.82 8.60 23.17
C ALA A 163 -8.39 9.99 23.68
N ARG A 164 -8.76 11.07 22.99
CA ARG A 164 -8.32 12.45 23.36
C ARG A 164 -9.11 13.11 24.48
N SER A 165 -10.23 12.59 24.92
CA SER A 165 -11.11 13.32 25.83
C SER A 165 -11.18 12.82 27.28
N ASP A 166 -10.73 11.60 27.61
CA ASP A 166 -10.78 11.12 28.99
C ASP A 166 -9.71 10.07 29.28
N THR A 167 -8.67 10.46 30.00
CA THR A 167 -7.63 9.57 30.56
C THR A 167 -8.19 8.54 31.56
N THR A 168 -9.44 8.65 31.94
CA THR A 168 -10.12 7.73 32.88
C THR A 168 -10.82 6.55 32.20
N GLN A 169 -10.90 6.48 30.87
CA GLN A 169 -11.57 5.37 30.14
C GLN A 169 -10.63 4.41 29.42
N VAL A 170 -9.34 4.38 29.74
CA VAL A 170 -8.38 3.41 29.17
C VAL A 170 -8.73 1.94 29.49
N ALA A 171 -9.59 1.69 30.46
CA ALA A 171 -9.98 0.36 30.92
C ALA A 171 -11.05 -0.35 30.06
N GLY A 172 -11.60 0.28 29.02
CA GLY A 172 -12.76 -0.28 28.31
C GLY A 172 -12.71 -0.36 26.77
N VAL A 173 -11.73 0.26 26.11
CA VAL A 173 -11.71 0.35 24.63
C VAL A 173 -10.34 -0.09 24.09
N GLY A 174 -10.27 -1.30 23.57
CA GLY A 174 -9.09 -1.87 22.91
C GLY A 174 -8.08 -2.48 23.89
N SER A 175 -7.18 -3.32 23.36
CA SER A 175 -6.06 -3.85 24.13
C SER A 175 -4.95 -2.78 24.17
N PRO A 176 -4.56 -2.23 25.32
CA PRO A 176 -3.50 -1.21 25.43
C PRO A 176 -2.11 -1.73 25.00
N ALA A 177 -2.01 -3.01 24.67
CA ALA A 177 -0.76 -3.71 24.42
C ALA A 177 0.08 -3.19 23.23
N TYR A 178 -0.52 -2.38 22.36
CA TYR A 178 0.16 -1.79 21.20
C TYR A 178 0.18 -0.26 21.23
N MET A 179 -0.33 0.36 22.31
CA MET A 179 -0.30 1.80 22.47
C MET A 179 1.13 2.30 22.68
N SER A 180 1.45 3.44 22.10
CA SER A 180 2.73 4.10 22.30
C SER A 180 2.82 4.81 23.66
N PRO A 181 4.04 5.06 24.18
CA PRO A 181 4.22 5.79 25.45
C PRO A 181 3.50 7.14 25.48
N GLU A 182 3.54 7.91 24.39
CA GLU A 182 2.88 9.22 24.28
C GLU A 182 1.35 9.12 24.28
N GLN A 183 0.79 8.02 23.73
CA GLN A 183 -0.66 7.77 23.83
C GLN A 183 -1.09 7.48 25.27
N ILE A 184 -0.25 6.77 26.04
CA ILE A 184 -0.53 6.43 27.44
C ILE A 184 -0.39 7.65 28.34
N ARG A 185 0.67 8.48 28.15
CA ARG A 185 0.88 9.69 28.95
C ARG A 185 -0.24 10.69 28.75
N GLY A 186 -0.81 10.78 27.54
CA GLY A 186 -1.80 11.80 27.20
C GLY A 186 -1.20 13.21 27.21
N GLY A 187 -1.93 14.18 26.64
CA GLY A 187 -1.48 15.58 26.64
C GLY A 187 -0.35 15.90 25.65
N GLU A 188 0.34 14.91 25.10
CA GLU A 188 1.35 15.08 24.06
C GLU A 188 0.70 15.04 22.66
N GLU A 189 1.34 15.69 21.68
CA GLU A 189 0.93 15.60 20.27
C GLU A 189 1.21 14.19 19.75
N ILE A 190 0.18 13.55 19.19
CA ILE A 190 0.27 12.21 18.59
C ILE A 190 0.54 12.39 17.10
N ASP A 191 1.73 12.00 16.66
CA ASP A 191 2.15 11.97 15.26
C ASP A 191 2.27 10.54 14.71
N PHE A 192 2.75 10.39 13.48
CA PHE A 192 2.92 9.11 12.79
C PHE A 192 3.90 8.15 13.48
N ARG A 193 4.80 8.66 14.34
CA ARG A 193 5.77 7.84 15.08
C ARG A 193 5.08 6.99 16.15
N SER A 194 3.87 7.37 16.58
CA SER A 194 3.03 6.51 17.43
C SER A 194 2.60 5.23 16.71
N ASP A 195 2.25 5.34 15.41
CA ASP A 195 1.92 4.17 14.60
C ASP A 195 3.16 3.29 14.33
N MET A 196 4.36 3.87 14.25
CA MET A 196 5.62 3.12 14.15
C MET A 196 5.86 2.24 15.37
N PHE A 197 5.64 2.80 16.58
CA PHE A 197 5.72 2.02 17.82
C PHE A 197 4.75 0.85 17.81
N SER A 198 3.50 1.12 17.45
CA SER A 198 2.46 0.10 17.38
C SER A 198 2.80 -1.00 16.34
N LEU A 199 3.32 -0.62 15.16
CA LEU A 199 3.79 -1.58 14.15
C LEU A 199 4.99 -2.39 14.64
N GLY A 200 5.93 -1.77 15.36
CA GLY A 200 7.03 -2.47 16.04
C GLY A 200 6.51 -3.54 17.01
N GLY A 201 5.47 -3.20 17.79
CA GLY A 201 4.79 -4.14 18.69
C GLY A 201 4.09 -5.29 17.96
N VAL A 202 3.47 -5.02 16.82
CA VAL A 202 2.88 -6.05 15.94
C VAL A 202 3.96 -6.97 15.40
N MET A 203 5.05 -6.42 14.88
CA MET A 203 6.19 -7.19 14.36
C MET A 203 6.78 -8.10 15.44
N TYR A 204 7.05 -7.54 16.63
CA TYR A 204 7.57 -8.30 17.76
C TYR A 204 6.67 -9.51 18.07
N HIS A 205 5.36 -9.27 18.16
CA HIS A 205 4.39 -10.31 18.48
C HIS A 205 4.32 -11.41 17.41
N MET A 206 4.34 -11.05 16.14
CA MET A 206 4.35 -12.00 15.02
C MET A 206 5.66 -12.81 14.94
N LEU A 207 6.80 -12.20 15.30
CA LEU A 207 8.11 -12.85 15.26
C LEU A 207 8.31 -13.85 16.41
N THR A 208 7.77 -13.54 17.58
CA THR A 208 8.06 -14.28 18.81
C THR A 208 6.87 -15.10 19.35
N GLY A 209 5.65 -14.80 18.91
CA GLY A 209 4.42 -15.31 19.51
C GLY A 209 4.10 -14.72 20.89
N ALA A 210 4.88 -13.72 21.34
CA ALA A 210 4.71 -13.04 22.61
C ALA A 210 4.67 -11.52 22.40
N ARG A 211 3.95 -10.79 23.23
CA ARG A 211 3.93 -9.34 23.21
C ARG A 211 5.24 -8.78 23.77
N PRO A 212 5.74 -7.62 23.29
CA PRO A 212 6.95 -7.00 23.83
C PRO A 212 6.78 -6.55 25.29
N PHE A 213 5.54 -6.25 25.69
CA PHE A 213 5.16 -5.82 27.03
C PHE A 213 3.96 -6.65 27.49
N SER A 214 4.00 -7.10 28.75
CA SER A 214 2.99 -8.00 29.33
C SER A 214 2.85 -7.72 30.82
N GLY A 215 1.73 -7.17 31.23
CA GLY A 215 1.37 -6.97 32.65
C GLY A 215 0.15 -7.81 33.03
N SER A 216 0.06 -8.20 34.28
CA SER A 216 -1.12 -8.91 34.81
C SER A 216 -2.32 -7.98 34.98
N THR A 217 -2.07 -6.68 35.06
CA THR A 217 -3.05 -5.61 35.13
C THR A 217 -2.83 -4.58 34.02
N ALA A 218 -3.84 -3.79 33.70
CA ALA A 218 -3.69 -2.68 32.76
C ALA A 218 -2.63 -1.67 33.21
N TYR A 219 -2.51 -1.44 34.52
CA TYR A 219 -1.53 -0.53 35.10
C TYR A 219 -0.10 -1.07 34.90
N GLU A 220 0.17 -2.32 35.25
CA GLU A 220 1.48 -2.95 35.03
C GLU A 220 1.89 -2.96 33.55
N LEU A 221 0.94 -3.24 32.65
CA LEU A 221 1.20 -3.21 31.22
C LEU A 221 1.58 -1.80 30.75
N MET A 222 0.87 -0.75 31.22
CA MET A 222 1.20 0.63 30.92
C MET A 222 2.56 1.04 31.47
N ASP A 223 2.89 0.63 32.68
CA ASP A 223 4.20 0.91 33.32
C ASP A 223 5.34 0.25 32.51
N GLU A 224 5.16 -1.01 32.06
CA GLU A 224 6.12 -1.66 31.16
C GLU A 224 6.26 -0.93 29.82
N ILE A 225 5.17 -0.49 29.20
CA ILE A 225 5.24 0.27 27.96
C ILE A 225 5.98 1.59 28.15
N LEU A 226 5.81 2.25 29.29
CA LEU A 226 6.46 3.53 29.58
C LEU A 226 7.95 3.42 29.89
N GLY A 227 8.40 2.34 30.57
CA GLY A 227 9.72 2.29 31.14
C GLY A 227 10.59 1.08 30.81
N LYS A 228 9.99 -0.04 30.41
CA LYS A 228 10.75 -1.29 30.21
C LYS A 228 11.21 -1.47 28.76
N GLU A 229 12.48 -1.78 28.58
CA GLU A 229 13.01 -2.20 27.27
C GLU A 229 12.65 -3.68 27.06
N PRO A 230 12.05 -4.04 25.90
CA PRO A 230 11.77 -5.43 25.61
C PRO A 230 13.06 -6.18 25.22
N PRO A 231 13.17 -7.49 25.49
CA PRO A 231 14.29 -8.27 25.00
C PRO A 231 14.30 -8.29 23.46
N PRO A 232 15.48 -8.44 22.81
CA PRO A 232 15.53 -8.61 21.37
C PRO A 232 14.69 -9.80 20.91
N PRO A 233 13.94 -9.71 19.80
CA PRO A 233 13.17 -10.83 19.25
C PRO A 233 13.99 -12.11 19.10
N SER A 234 15.27 -12.03 18.68
CA SER A 234 16.17 -13.18 18.54
C SER A 234 16.51 -13.85 19.87
N ALA A 235 16.44 -13.14 20.99
CA ALA A 235 16.61 -13.75 22.31
C ALA A 235 15.41 -14.63 22.72
N VAL A 236 14.22 -14.35 22.17
CA VAL A 236 13.00 -15.15 22.40
C VAL A 236 12.89 -16.28 21.37
N ASN A 237 13.20 -15.99 20.11
CA ASN A 237 13.19 -16.95 19.01
C ASN A 237 14.53 -16.87 18.24
N PRO A 238 15.49 -17.78 18.49
CA PRO A 238 16.83 -17.76 17.90
C PRO A 238 16.88 -17.87 16.37
N GLY A 239 15.76 -18.24 15.73
CA GLY A 239 15.65 -18.26 14.25
C GLY A 239 15.49 -16.88 13.61
N ILE A 240 15.40 -15.81 14.41
CA ILE A 240 15.22 -14.45 13.91
C ILE A 240 16.59 -13.82 13.61
N PRO A 241 16.79 -13.25 12.40
CA PRO A 241 18.01 -12.54 12.07
C PRO A 241 18.26 -11.33 12.99
N PRO A 242 19.49 -11.10 13.50
CA PRO A 242 19.80 -9.93 14.36
C PRO A 242 19.51 -8.57 13.71
N ALA A 243 19.50 -8.50 12.39
CA ALA A 243 19.11 -7.29 11.66
C ALA A 243 17.66 -6.87 11.94
N LEU A 244 16.75 -7.82 12.17
CA LEU A 244 15.37 -7.54 12.58
C LEU A 244 15.27 -7.02 14.02
N ASP A 245 16.12 -7.47 14.92
CA ASP A 245 16.16 -6.96 16.30
C ASP A 245 16.33 -5.44 16.30
N ALA A 246 17.33 -4.96 15.53
CA ALA A 246 17.63 -3.54 15.45
C ALA A 246 16.43 -2.72 14.92
N VAL A 247 15.77 -3.23 13.90
CA VAL A 247 14.58 -2.55 13.31
C VAL A 247 13.43 -2.52 14.31
N VAL A 248 13.09 -3.66 14.92
CA VAL A 248 11.96 -3.78 15.84
C VAL A 248 12.19 -2.97 17.12
N LEU A 249 13.38 -3.08 17.72
CA LEU A 249 13.73 -2.36 18.94
C LEU A 249 13.77 -0.85 18.72
N ARG A 250 14.29 -0.39 17.57
CA ARG A 250 14.26 1.03 17.22
C ARG A 250 12.82 1.55 17.08
N ALA A 251 11.92 0.79 16.46
CA ALA A 251 10.50 1.16 16.38
C ALA A 251 9.85 1.24 17.77
N LEU A 252 10.27 0.40 18.72
CA LEU A 252 9.81 0.34 20.12
C LEU A 252 10.53 1.33 21.07
N GLY A 253 11.35 2.25 20.56
CA GLY A 253 11.98 3.31 21.32
C GLY A 253 10.99 4.12 22.15
N LYS A 254 11.34 4.45 23.40
CA LYS A 254 10.44 5.13 24.35
C LYS A 254 10.25 6.59 23.99
N SER A 255 11.31 7.25 23.55
CA SER A 255 11.23 8.58 22.94
C SER A 255 10.88 8.45 21.46
N ARG A 256 10.04 9.36 20.98
CA ARG A 256 9.71 9.44 19.54
C ARG A 256 10.94 9.70 18.69
N ASP A 257 11.91 10.46 19.20
CA ASP A 257 13.13 10.83 18.49
C ASP A 257 14.15 9.68 18.38
N GLU A 258 13.98 8.61 19.16
CA GLU A 258 14.78 7.38 19.05
C GLU A 258 14.29 6.48 17.91
N ARG A 259 13.06 6.68 17.44
CA ARG A 259 12.43 5.90 16.37
C ARG A 259 12.95 6.36 15.00
N PHE A 260 12.30 5.93 13.95
CA PHE A 260 12.63 6.34 12.59
C PHE A 260 12.08 7.74 12.28
N ASP A 261 12.83 8.52 11.52
CA ASP A 261 12.44 9.87 11.12
C ASP A 261 11.37 9.90 10.04
N SER A 262 11.20 8.79 9.33
CA SER A 262 10.19 8.63 8.29
C SER A 262 9.77 7.17 8.11
N TRP A 263 8.60 6.96 7.52
CA TRP A 263 8.15 5.63 7.11
C TRP A 263 9.07 5.00 6.07
N SER A 264 9.64 5.79 5.17
CA SER A 264 10.62 5.33 4.19
C SER A 264 11.88 4.81 4.88
N GLU A 265 12.38 5.47 5.93
CA GLU A 265 13.53 4.98 6.70
C GLU A 265 13.21 3.64 7.39
N PHE A 266 12.03 3.52 7.99
CA PHE A 266 11.60 2.26 8.60
C PHE A 266 11.53 1.14 7.55
N ALA A 267 10.90 1.39 6.39
CA ALA A 267 10.81 0.44 5.29
C ALA A 267 12.19 0.02 4.77
N ASN A 268 13.12 0.96 4.60
CA ASN A 268 14.50 0.69 4.16
C ASN A 268 15.25 -0.24 5.13
N GLY A 269 14.97 -0.14 6.44
CA GLY A 269 15.49 -1.08 7.43
C GLY A 269 15.02 -2.53 7.23
N LEU A 270 13.90 -2.73 6.57
CA LEU A 270 13.34 -4.06 6.26
C LEU A 270 13.83 -4.62 4.91
N GLU A 271 14.28 -3.79 3.98
CA GLU A 271 14.68 -4.20 2.62
C GLU A 271 15.72 -5.33 2.56
N PRO A 272 16.79 -5.35 3.39
CA PRO A 272 17.76 -6.45 3.36
C PRO A 272 17.15 -7.82 3.66
N LEU A 273 16.02 -7.84 4.36
CA LEU A 273 15.31 -9.04 4.81
C LEU A 273 14.27 -9.53 3.79
N LEU A 274 13.96 -8.69 2.79
CA LEU A 274 13.08 -9.04 1.67
C LEU A 274 13.85 -9.79 0.57
N ALA A 275 15.18 -9.71 0.57
CA ALA A 275 16.04 -10.11 -0.54
C ALA A 275 16.23 -11.63 -0.72
N GLU A 276 15.69 -12.47 0.16
CA GLU A 276 15.82 -13.92 0.00
C GLU A 276 14.90 -14.54 -1.07
N GLU A 277 13.88 -13.83 -1.57
CA GLU A 277 13.00 -14.36 -2.62
C GLU A 277 12.95 -13.53 -3.92
N ASP A 278 13.40 -12.26 -3.94
CA ASP A 278 13.32 -11.43 -5.16
C ASP A 278 14.50 -10.43 -5.26
N ALA A 279 15.59 -10.86 -5.83
CA ALA A 279 16.78 -10.03 -6.10
C ALA A 279 16.55 -8.87 -7.10
N THR A 280 15.31 -8.43 -7.32
CA THR A 280 14.93 -7.41 -8.32
C THR A 280 13.88 -6.41 -7.83
N MET A 281 13.60 -6.31 -6.53
CA MET A 281 12.63 -5.31 -6.06
C MET A 281 13.17 -3.89 -6.12
N SER A 282 12.30 -2.99 -6.55
CA SER A 282 12.55 -1.54 -6.68
C SER A 282 12.96 -0.91 -5.35
N ALA A 283 13.96 -0.06 -5.38
CA ALA A 283 14.34 0.80 -4.25
C ALA A 283 13.34 1.96 -3.99
N LEU A 284 12.29 2.07 -4.81
CA LEU A 284 11.25 3.08 -4.65
C LEU A 284 10.03 2.49 -3.93
N SER A 285 9.42 3.29 -3.07
CA SER A 285 8.15 2.95 -2.44
C SER A 285 6.99 3.01 -3.45
N ASP A 286 5.90 2.29 -3.20
CA ASP A 286 4.68 2.35 -4.04
C ASP A 286 4.18 3.80 -4.18
N VAL A 287 4.32 4.64 -3.15
CA VAL A 287 3.96 6.07 -3.18
C VAL A 287 4.92 6.87 -4.07
N GLU A 288 6.21 6.56 -4.02
CA GLU A 288 7.21 7.19 -4.88
C GLU A 288 7.04 6.72 -6.34
N GLU A 289 6.78 5.42 -6.55
CA GLU A 289 6.43 4.89 -7.87
C GLU A 289 5.16 5.54 -8.42
N PHE A 290 4.10 5.62 -7.63
CA PHE A 290 2.87 6.33 -7.98
C PHE A 290 3.15 7.80 -8.34
N SER A 291 3.89 8.50 -7.48
CA SER A 291 4.23 9.91 -7.67
C SER A 291 5.12 10.11 -8.90
N ALA A 292 6.03 9.19 -9.18
CA ALA A 292 6.84 9.19 -10.38
C ALA A 292 5.98 8.96 -11.64
N MET A 293 5.11 7.92 -11.64
CA MET A 293 4.20 7.64 -12.75
C MET A 293 3.27 8.81 -13.05
N ARG A 294 2.72 9.47 -12.01
CA ARG A 294 1.80 10.60 -12.17
C ARG A 294 2.43 11.76 -12.92
N ARG A 295 3.76 11.93 -12.84
CA ARG A 295 4.51 12.98 -13.52
C ARG A 295 4.89 12.62 -14.96
N LEU A 296 4.82 11.34 -15.34
CA LEU A 296 5.17 10.89 -16.68
C LEU A 296 4.01 11.14 -17.67
N GLY A 297 4.33 11.72 -18.81
CA GLY A 297 3.36 12.01 -19.86
C GLY A 297 2.60 10.76 -20.35
N PHE A 298 3.26 9.58 -20.33
CA PHE A 298 2.64 8.29 -20.66
C PHE A 298 1.39 8.00 -19.81
N PHE A 299 1.44 8.32 -18.52
CA PHE A 299 0.35 8.08 -17.57
C PHE A 299 -0.58 9.29 -17.37
N GLY A 300 -0.41 10.37 -18.14
CA GLY A 300 -1.13 11.62 -17.94
C GLY A 300 -2.66 11.53 -17.99
N ARG A 301 -3.21 10.51 -18.66
CA ARG A 301 -4.65 10.27 -18.78
C ARG A 301 -5.20 9.21 -17.81
N PHE A 302 -4.34 8.57 -17.01
CA PHE A 302 -4.76 7.58 -16.04
C PHE A 302 -5.36 8.28 -14.81
N SER A 303 -6.45 7.75 -14.28
CA SER A 303 -6.96 8.13 -12.96
C SER A 303 -6.04 7.59 -11.86
N ASP A 304 -6.16 8.13 -10.65
CA ASP A 304 -5.38 7.64 -9.51
C ASP A 304 -5.67 6.16 -9.20
N THR A 305 -6.91 5.70 -9.38
CA THR A 305 -7.29 4.29 -9.21
C THR A 305 -6.58 3.39 -10.22
N GLU A 306 -6.54 3.80 -11.51
CA GLU A 306 -5.85 3.06 -12.56
C GLU A 306 -4.33 3.05 -12.34
N LEU A 307 -3.74 4.16 -11.89
CA LEU A 307 -2.32 4.21 -11.54
C LEU A 307 -1.96 3.27 -10.40
N TRP A 308 -2.83 3.15 -9.38
CA TRP A 308 -2.62 2.18 -8.31
C TRP A 308 -2.75 0.73 -8.77
N GLU A 309 -3.59 0.42 -9.76
CA GLU A 309 -3.59 -0.90 -10.40
C GLU A 309 -2.25 -1.21 -11.07
N VAL A 310 -1.65 -0.19 -11.72
CA VAL A 310 -0.34 -0.33 -12.38
C VAL A 310 0.77 -0.53 -11.36
N VAL A 311 0.84 0.30 -10.31
CA VAL A 311 1.85 0.19 -9.23
C VAL A 311 1.86 -1.20 -8.60
N ARG A 312 0.70 -1.84 -8.45
CA ARG A 312 0.60 -3.20 -7.88
C ARG A 312 1.27 -4.27 -8.74
N LYS A 313 1.32 -4.10 -10.06
CA LYS A 313 1.80 -5.12 -11.01
C LYS A 313 3.11 -4.74 -11.68
N CYS A 314 3.41 -3.45 -11.75
CA CYS A 314 4.69 -2.95 -12.19
C CYS A 314 5.67 -2.83 -11.03
N ARG A 315 6.96 -3.00 -11.36
CA ARG A 315 8.03 -2.63 -10.44
C ARG A 315 9.03 -1.75 -11.18
N CYS A 316 9.38 -0.64 -10.56
CA CYS A 316 10.44 0.21 -11.05
C CYS A 316 11.79 -0.50 -10.84
N ARG A 317 12.58 -0.65 -11.88
CA ARG A 317 13.88 -1.31 -11.85
C ARG A 317 14.97 -0.32 -12.18
N LYS A 318 16.05 -0.40 -11.43
CA LYS A 318 17.26 0.37 -11.68
C LYS A 318 18.17 -0.40 -12.62
N PHE A 319 18.63 0.25 -13.68
CA PHE A 319 19.62 -0.27 -14.60
C PHE A 319 20.88 0.58 -14.59
N SER A 320 22.03 -0.06 -14.45
CA SER A 320 23.33 0.61 -14.50
C SER A 320 23.68 0.97 -15.95
N VAL A 321 24.63 1.90 -16.10
CA VAL A 321 25.18 2.29 -17.41
C VAL A 321 25.66 1.04 -18.18
N GLY A 322 25.25 0.93 -19.43
CA GLY A 322 25.59 -0.18 -20.31
C GLY A 322 24.70 -1.42 -20.18
N ALA A 323 23.79 -1.46 -19.20
CA ALA A 323 22.87 -2.59 -19.05
C ALA A 323 21.90 -2.68 -20.23
N GLU A 324 21.71 -3.90 -20.76
CA GLU A 324 20.74 -4.17 -21.83
C GLU A 324 19.38 -4.51 -21.23
N LEU A 325 18.35 -3.75 -21.58
CA LEU A 325 16.95 -3.97 -21.18
C LEU A 325 16.23 -4.91 -22.16
N ILE A 326 16.51 -4.71 -23.44
CA ILE A 326 15.97 -5.49 -24.56
C ILE A 326 17.13 -5.84 -25.49
N ARG A 327 17.18 -7.09 -25.99
CA ARG A 327 18.18 -7.55 -26.94
C ARG A 327 17.52 -7.91 -28.28
N GLU A 328 18.05 -7.37 -29.39
CA GLU A 328 17.59 -7.68 -30.74
C GLU A 328 17.64 -9.18 -31.01
N GLY A 329 16.58 -9.70 -31.62
CA GLY A 329 16.47 -11.13 -31.99
C GLY A 329 16.00 -12.04 -30.87
N VAL A 330 15.94 -11.62 -29.61
CA VAL A 330 15.46 -12.42 -28.49
C VAL A 330 13.94 -12.28 -28.37
N GLU A 331 13.25 -13.38 -28.07
CA GLU A 331 11.82 -13.35 -27.77
C GLU A 331 11.60 -12.84 -26.34
N ASP A 332 10.85 -11.76 -26.21
CA ASP A 332 10.47 -11.16 -24.92
C ASP A 332 9.17 -10.38 -25.12
N ASP A 333 8.29 -10.37 -24.11
CA ASP A 333 6.99 -9.69 -24.12
C ASP A 333 6.94 -8.45 -23.24
N ARG A 334 8.07 -8.06 -22.63
CA ARG A 334 8.13 -6.95 -21.68
C ARG A 334 8.09 -5.60 -22.38
N ILE A 335 7.39 -4.68 -21.77
CA ILE A 335 7.33 -3.26 -22.13
C ILE A 335 7.97 -2.48 -21.00
N TYR A 336 8.74 -1.46 -21.33
CA TYR A 336 9.40 -0.61 -20.36
C TYR A 336 9.01 0.85 -20.57
N VAL A 337 8.58 1.54 -19.50
CA VAL A 337 8.37 2.98 -19.48
C VAL A 337 9.53 3.60 -18.71
N LEU A 338 10.27 4.53 -19.33
CA LEU A 338 11.40 5.19 -18.70
C LEU A 338 10.90 6.23 -17.70
N ALA A 339 11.24 6.05 -16.43
CA ALA A 339 10.89 6.98 -15.35
C ALA A 339 11.98 8.05 -15.14
N ALA A 340 13.25 7.67 -15.23
CA ALA A 340 14.39 8.57 -15.13
C ALA A 340 15.60 7.98 -15.86
N GLY A 341 16.51 8.84 -16.32
CA GLY A 341 17.69 8.43 -17.06
C GLY A 341 17.54 8.58 -18.57
N LEU A 342 18.40 7.88 -19.32
CA LEU A 342 18.45 7.91 -20.78
C LEU A 342 18.73 6.51 -21.34
N LEU A 343 17.92 6.08 -22.31
CA LEU A 343 18.16 4.82 -23.03
C LEU A 343 18.49 5.09 -24.50
N LYS A 344 19.31 4.23 -25.09
CA LYS A 344 19.55 4.21 -26.54
C LYS A 344 18.93 2.97 -27.16
N VAL A 345 18.32 3.15 -28.33
CA VAL A 345 17.78 2.08 -29.16
C VAL A 345 18.70 1.88 -30.34
N THR A 346 19.23 0.66 -30.53
CA THR A 346 20.12 0.33 -31.63
C THR A 346 19.56 -0.87 -32.40
N GLN A 347 19.74 -0.88 -33.72
CA GLN A 347 19.40 -2.00 -34.59
C GLN A 347 20.61 -2.33 -35.48
N ARG A 348 21.03 -3.58 -35.46
CA ARG A 348 22.25 -4.01 -36.15
C ARG A 348 23.46 -3.11 -35.86
N GLY A 349 23.58 -2.71 -34.59
CA GLY A 349 24.65 -1.85 -34.08
C GLY A 349 24.51 -0.36 -34.45
N LYS A 350 23.54 0.07 -35.25
CA LYS A 350 23.29 1.47 -35.60
C LYS A 350 22.29 2.11 -34.65
N LEU A 351 22.59 3.33 -34.17
CA LEU A 351 21.69 4.08 -33.32
C LEU A 351 20.43 4.49 -34.11
N LEU A 352 19.26 4.08 -33.62
CA LEU A 352 17.97 4.47 -34.17
C LEU A 352 17.39 5.67 -33.44
N ASN A 353 17.39 5.64 -32.11
CA ASN A 353 16.77 6.66 -31.28
C ASN A 353 17.34 6.67 -29.85
N ALA A 354 17.15 7.79 -29.15
CA ALA A 354 17.27 7.90 -27.71
C ALA A 354 15.88 7.98 -27.09
N VAL A 355 15.70 7.45 -25.89
CA VAL A 355 14.43 7.40 -25.16
C VAL A 355 14.59 8.19 -23.87
N SER A 356 13.70 9.15 -23.68
CA SER A 356 13.67 10.08 -22.55
C SER A 356 12.60 9.71 -21.53
N PRO A 357 12.65 10.25 -20.30
CA PRO A 357 11.62 10.01 -19.29
C PRO A 357 10.20 10.30 -19.81
N GLY A 358 9.26 9.41 -19.52
CA GLY A 358 7.89 9.46 -20.04
C GLY A 358 7.66 8.75 -21.36
N GLU A 359 8.71 8.25 -22.02
CA GLU A 359 8.60 7.43 -23.22
C GLU A 359 8.66 5.93 -22.87
N CYS A 360 8.16 5.09 -23.77
CA CYS A 360 8.19 3.63 -23.58
C CYS A 360 8.99 2.93 -24.69
N VAL A 361 9.44 1.69 -24.42
CA VAL A 361 10.05 0.79 -25.39
C VAL A 361 9.46 -0.60 -25.25
N GLY A 362 9.43 -1.36 -26.33
CA GLY A 362 8.88 -2.72 -26.35
C GLY A 362 7.39 -2.78 -26.65
N GLU A 363 6.72 -1.66 -26.92
CA GLU A 363 5.29 -1.53 -27.20
C GLU A 363 4.82 -2.35 -28.43
N MET A 364 5.74 -2.66 -29.33
CA MET A 364 5.46 -3.49 -30.51
C MET A 364 5.04 -4.92 -30.12
N ALA A 365 5.49 -5.44 -28.98
CA ALA A 365 5.06 -6.74 -28.48
C ALA A 365 3.57 -6.73 -28.10
N TYR A 366 3.11 -5.65 -27.47
CA TYR A 366 1.69 -5.48 -27.15
C TYR A 366 0.83 -5.34 -28.40
N ALA A 367 1.26 -4.53 -29.36
CA ALA A 367 0.51 -4.27 -30.59
C ALA A 367 0.33 -5.55 -31.44
N ARG A 368 1.31 -6.47 -31.44
CA ARG A 368 1.26 -7.72 -32.22
C ARG A 368 0.56 -8.87 -31.52
N ARG A 369 0.28 -8.74 -30.20
CA ARG A 369 -0.30 -9.81 -29.35
C ARG A 369 0.39 -11.18 -29.50
N SER A 370 1.68 -11.19 -29.82
CA SER A 370 2.46 -12.41 -30.00
C SER A 370 3.88 -12.19 -29.48
N SER A 371 4.45 -13.22 -28.85
CA SER A 371 5.88 -13.27 -28.56
C SER A 371 6.62 -13.30 -29.90
N THR A 372 7.21 -12.17 -30.28
CA THR A 372 8.02 -12.05 -31.48
C THR A 372 9.41 -11.59 -31.11
N ALA A 373 10.42 -12.04 -31.89
CA ALA A 373 11.78 -11.58 -31.74
C ALA A 373 11.87 -10.05 -31.76
N ARG A 374 12.61 -9.48 -30.81
CA ARG A 374 12.81 -8.03 -30.69
C ARG A 374 13.50 -7.46 -31.91
N SER A 375 12.99 -6.35 -32.40
CA SER A 375 13.51 -5.68 -33.59
C SER A 375 14.75 -4.82 -33.34
N ALA A 376 15.07 -4.52 -32.07
CA ALA A 376 16.17 -3.63 -31.69
C ALA A 376 16.68 -3.96 -30.28
N THR A 377 17.92 -3.56 -30.01
CA THR A 377 18.52 -3.60 -28.67
C THR A 377 18.30 -2.25 -27.95
N VAL A 378 17.93 -2.32 -26.68
CA VAL A 378 17.77 -1.11 -25.82
C VAL A 378 18.76 -1.21 -24.67
N THR A 379 19.60 -0.18 -24.53
CA THR A 379 20.69 -0.13 -23.55
C THR A 379 20.63 1.16 -22.74
N ALA A 380 20.90 1.10 -21.46
CA ALA A 380 20.99 2.29 -20.59
C ALA A 380 22.27 3.08 -20.90
N VAL A 381 22.12 4.37 -21.18
CA VAL A 381 23.24 5.30 -21.44
C VAL A 381 23.75 5.89 -20.13
N GLU A 382 22.86 6.09 -19.19
CA GLU A 382 23.15 6.49 -17.81
C GLU A 382 22.34 5.63 -16.85
N THR A 383 22.57 5.74 -15.54
CA THR A 383 21.75 5.04 -14.54
C THR A 383 20.29 5.38 -14.77
N SER A 384 19.50 4.40 -15.12
CA SER A 384 18.11 4.57 -15.56
C SER A 384 17.13 3.81 -14.67
N TRP A 385 15.99 4.42 -14.41
CA TRP A 385 14.87 3.81 -13.72
C TRP A 385 13.75 3.54 -14.71
N VAL A 386 13.30 2.30 -14.80
CA VAL A 386 12.27 1.89 -15.75
C VAL A 386 11.18 1.09 -15.07
N LEU A 387 9.95 1.33 -15.48
CA LEU A 387 8.78 0.53 -15.11
C LEU A 387 8.64 -0.60 -16.12
N GLY A 388 8.74 -1.84 -15.65
CA GLY A 388 8.62 -3.03 -16.50
C GLY A 388 7.25 -3.69 -16.35
N LEU A 389 6.59 -3.98 -17.49
CA LEU A 389 5.31 -4.67 -17.59
C LEU A 389 5.43 -5.83 -18.58
N ARG A 390 4.79 -6.94 -18.29
CA ARG A 390 4.53 -7.97 -19.30
C ARG A 390 3.20 -7.74 -19.98
N THR A 391 3.07 -8.14 -21.23
CA THR A 391 1.78 -8.04 -21.95
C THR A 391 0.63 -8.72 -21.20
N GLN A 392 0.90 -9.88 -20.61
CA GLN A 392 -0.08 -10.61 -19.78
C GLN A 392 -0.52 -9.86 -18.52
N ASP A 393 0.35 -9.01 -17.95
CA ASP A 393 0.00 -8.21 -16.77
C ASP A 393 -1.05 -7.17 -17.14
N ILE A 394 -0.96 -6.61 -18.37
CA ILE A 394 -1.92 -5.64 -18.90
C ILE A 394 -3.29 -6.29 -19.08
N ASP A 395 -3.37 -7.52 -19.54
CA ASP A 395 -4.62 -8.26 -19.71
C ASP A 395 -5.35 -8.48 -18.36
N GLY A 396 -4.61 -8.49 -17.27
CA GLY A 396 -5.16 -8.62 -15.91
C GLY A 396 -5.63 -7.31 -15.26
N PHE A 397 -5.52 -6.15 -15.92
CA PHE A 397 -6.08 -4.89 -15.42
C PHE A 397 -7.57 -4.75 -15.69
N SER A 398 -8.21 -3.77 -15.02
CA SER A 398 -9.59 -3.39 -15.32
C SER A 398 -9.73 -2.91 -16.77
N ASP A 399 -10.95 -3.00 -17.31
CA ASP A 399 -11.24 -2.59 -18.70
C ASP A 399 -10.87 -1.12 -18.94
N SER A 400 -11.12 -0.25 -17.97
CA SER A 400 -10.76 1.17 -18.06
C SER A 400 -9.25 1.34 -18.10
N CYS A 401 -8.48 0.66 -17.23
CA CYS A 401 -7.04 0.73 -17.20
C CYS A 401 -6.42 0.18 -18.51
N ARG A 402 -6.94 -0.95 -19.04
CA ARG A 402 -6.50 -1.48 -20.34
C ARG A 402 -6.76 -0.51 -21.50
N SER A 403 -7.92 0.18 -21.49
CA SER A 403 -8.22 1.21 -22.48
C SER A 403 -7.19 2.35 -22.43
N ARG A 404 -6.80 2.81 -21.22
CA ARG A 404 -5.78 3.85 -21.05
C ARG A 404 -4.42 3.42 -21.58
N PHE A 405 -4.00 2.17 -21.33
CA PHE A 405 -2.78 1.62 -21.92
C PHE A 405 -2.83 1.65 -23.44
N SER A 406 -3.94 1.21 -24.04
CA SER A 406 -4.11 1.22 -25.50
C SER A 406 -4.04 2.63 -26.08
N GLU A 407 -4.68 3.63 -25.45
CA GLU A 407 -4.59 5.03 -25.82
C GLU A 407 -3.16 5.57 -25.72
N ALA A 408 -2.44 5.26 -24.63
CA ALA A 408 -1.07 5.72 -24.43
C ALA A 408 -0.12 5.13 -25.46
N PHE A 409 -0.22 3.82 -25.76
CA PHE A 409 0.59 3.18 -26.80
C PHE A 409 0.30 3.73 -28.20
N LEU A 410 -0.97 3.97 -28.53
CA LEU A 410 -1.34 4.60 -29.80
C LEU A 410 -0.74 6.00 -29.92
N ALA A 411 -0.77 6.80 -28.85
CA ALA A 411 -0.16 8.13 -28.85
C ALA A 411 1.36 8.06 -29.09
N VAL A 412 2.07 7.15 -28.42
CA VAL A 412 3.51 6.94 -28.64
C VAL A 412 3.82 6.50 -30.05
N MET A 413 3.05 5.57 -30.61
CA MET A 413 3.25 5.11 -31.99
C MET A 413 2.98 6.22 -33.02
N ALA A 414 1.93 7.01 -32.83
CA ALA A 414 1.61 8.15 -33.69
C ALA A 414 2.74 9.20 -33.66
N GLN A 415 3.26 9.52 -32.49
CA GLN A 415 4.38 10.46 -32.34
C GLN A 415 5.64 9.94 -33.02
N ARG A 416 5.98 8.66 -32.92
CA ARG A 416 7.14 8.06 -33.59
C ARG A 416 6.99 8.05 -35.10
N LEU A 417 5.82 7.73 -35.62
CA LEU A 417 5.56 7.80 -37.06
C LEU A 417 5.71 9.21 -37.59
N SER A 418 5.23 10.23 -36.87
CA SER A 418 5.38 11.63 -37.24
C SER A 418 6.85 12.05 -37.27
N MET A 419 7.64 11.66 -36.25
CA MET A 419 9.08 11.97 -36.21
C MET A 419 9.86 11.25 -37.33
N LEU A 420 9.52 10.01 -37.66
CA LEU A 420 10.13 9.29 -38.78
C LEU A 420 9.79 9.93 -40.11
N GLY A 421 8.54 10.38 -40.30
CA GLY A 421 8.12 11.12 -41.48
C GLY A 421 8.91 12.43 -41.67
N GLY A 422 9.07 13.18 -40.58
CA GLY A 422 9.90 14.41 -40.60
C GLY A 422 11.36 14.16 -41.00
N ARG A 423 11.99 13.14 -40.38
CA ARG A 423 13.38 12.74 -40.72
C ARG A 423 13.52 12.29 -42.17
N LEU A 424 12.53 11.57 -42.70
CA LEU A 424 12.54 11.12 -44.10
C LEU A 424 12.49 12.32 -45.07
N VAL A 425 11.64 13.31 -44.78
CA VAL A 425 11.55 14.54 -45.56
C VAL A 425 12.87 15.32 -45.55
N THR A 426 13.51 15.46 -44.38
CA THR A 426 14.81 16.12 -44.24
C THR A 426 15.89 15.39 -45.07
N LEU A 427 15.98 14.07 -44.97
CA LEU A 427 16.92 13.25 -45.74
C LEU A 427 16.67 13.33 -47.28
N MET A 428 15.40 13.40 -47.69
CA MET A 428 15.06 13.63 -49.11
C MET A 428 15.47 15.02 -49.62
N GLN A 429 15.32 16.04 -48.77
CA GLN A 429 15.75 17.39 -49.07
C GLN A 429 17.27 17.50 -49.16
N GLU A 430 18.01 16.87 -48.25
CA GLU A 430 19.48 16.80 -48.28
C GLU A 430 20.03 16.07 -49.52
N LYS A 431 19.35 15.02 -49.98
CA LYS A 431 19.72 14.30 -51.20
C LYS A 431 19.36 15.06 -52.48
N ASN A 432 18.35 15.90 -52.48
CA ASN A 432 17.99 16.71 -53.65
C ASN A 432 18.84 17.98 -53.81
N VAL A 433 19.53 18.44 -52.75
CA VAL A 433 20.49 19.57 -52.85
C VAL A 433 21.80 19.17 -53.55
N GLY A 434 22.04 17.86 -53.76
CA GLY A 434 23.19 17.35 -54.50
C GLY A 434 22.95 17.10 -56.01
N MET A 435 21.79 17.50 -56.54
CA MET A 435 21.45 17.38 -57.96
C MET A 435 21.11 18.74 -58.64
N VAL A 436 21.88 19.76 -58.33
CA VAL A 436 21.93 21.00 -59.15
C VAL A 436 23.38 21.26 -59.57
#